data_0c2357329b20b36530e76af44051d0af
#
_entry.id   0c2357329b20b36530e76af44051d0af
#
_cell.length_a   1.000
_cell.length_b   1.000
_cell.length_c   1.000
_cell.angle_alpha   90.00
_cell.angle_beta   90.00
_cell.angle_gamma   90.00
#
_symmetry.space_group_name_H-M   'P 1'
#
loop_
_entity.id
_entity.type
_entity.pdbx_description
1 polymer ?
#
loop_
_entity_poly.entity_id
_entity_poly.type
_entity_poly.pdbx_seq_one_letter_code
_entity_poly.pdbx_strand_id
1 'polypeptide(L)'
;LKFHIVPRIGISKIECPSLLGIHVLILSKVYCCDLLLIRIYRFKLNKKLKALARRSALTCKALDQRITIIEDFAFDTPKTKQFVELLKNFKYSGYRVLFVVPTTDQNVLLSSRNLQDVEITRADSINTYELMKAHHLFISENSLPEIEKVCLR
;
A
#
# COMPACT_ATOMS: atom_id res chain seq x y z
N LEU A 1 -7.04 -28.83 -5.43
CA LEU A 1 -6.80 -28.19 -4.11
C LEU A 1 -8.07 -28.33 -3.29
N LYS A 2 -8.10 -29.33 -2.37
CA LYS A 2 -9.21 -29.56 -1.46
C LYS A 2 -9.11 -28.54 -0.33
N PHE A 3 -10.09 -27.64 -0.23
CA PHE A 3 -10.31 -26.82 0.94
C PHE A 3 -10.91 -27.67 2.03
N HIS A 4 -10.17 -27.93 3.10
CA HIS A 4 -10.72 -28.48 4.32
C HIS A 4 -11.46 -27.36 5.06
N ILE A 5 -12.79 -27.43 4.99
CA ILE A 5 -13.69 -26.62 5.83
C ILE A 5 -13.62 -27.22 7.24
N VAL A 6 -13.03 -26.49 8.17
CA VAL A 6 -13.04 -26.84 9.59
C VAL A 6 -14.48 -26.67 10.11
N PRO A 7 -15.09 -27.69 10.72
CA PRO A 7 -16.46 -27.58 11.22
C PRO A 7 -16.53 -26.54 12.35
N ARG A 8 -17.54 -25.69 12.23
CA ARG A 8 -17.94 -24.71 13.23
C ARG A 8 -18.26 -25.42 14.54
N ILE A 9 -17.39 -25.31 15.53
CA ILE A 9 -17.65 -25.81 16.87
C ILE A 9 -18.79 -24.99 17.45
N GLY A 10 -19.93 -25.65 17.65
CA GLY A 10 -21.12 -25.06 18.26
C GLY A 10 -20.81 -24.61 19.70
N ILE A 11 -20.91 -23.31 19.91
CA ILE A 11 -20.85 -22.72 21.26
C ILE A 11 -22.18 -23.06 21.92
N SER A 12 -22.18 -24.10 22.78
CA SER A 12 -23.26 -24.36 23.68
C SER A 12 -23.39 -23.19 24.66
N LYS A 13 -24.62 -22.63 24.75
CA LYS A 13 -24.97 -21.61 25.74
C LYS A 13 -24.64 -22.16 27.14
N ILE A 14 -23.62 -21.62 27.76
CA ILE A 14 -23.38 -21.81 29.18
C ILE A 14 -24.23 -20.76 29.90
N GLU A 15 -25.36 -21.17 30.44
CA GLU A 15 -26.19 -20.38 31.35
C GLU A 15 -25.40 -20.23 32.66
N CYS A 16 -24.96 -19.01 32.96
CA CYS A 16 -24.34 -18.70 34.25
C CYS A 16 -25.41 -18.34 35.27
N PRO A 17 -25.45 -19.05 36.44
CA PRO A 17 -26.33 -18.68 37.53
C PRO A 17 -25.87 -17.35 38.18
N SER A 18 -26.84 -16.54 38.49
CA SER A 18 -26.76 -15.20 39.08
C SER A 18 -25.96 -15.15 40.38
N LEU A 19 -24.77 -14.55 40.36
CA LEU A 19 -24.06 -14.07 41.54
C LEU A 19 -23.42 -12.71 41.20
N LEU A 20 -24.08 -11.67 41.72
CA LEU A 20 -23.57 -10.30 41.76
C LEU A 20 -22.22 -10.28 42.48
N GLY A 21 -21.17 -9.93 41.78
CA GLY A 21 -19.86 -9.68 42.38
C GLY A 21 -18.64 -10.18 41.59
N ILE A 22 -18.80 -11.13 40.69
CA ILE A 22 -17.67 -11.75 39.98
C ILE A 22 -17.60 -11.28 38.50
N HIS A 23 -18.56 -10.49 38.08
CA HIS A 23 -18.75 -10.11 36.65
C HIS A 23 -17.61 -9.25 36.07
N VAL A 24 -16.91 -8.47 36.88
CA VAL A 24 -15.86 -7.57 36.38
C VAL A 24 -14.56 -8.32 36.14
N LEU A 25 -14.24 -9.33 36.94
CA LEU A 25 -12.99 -10.09 36.79
C LEU A 25 -13.04 -11.13 35.67
N ILE A 26 -14.22 -11.67 35.36
CA ILE A 26 -14.40 -12.65 34.27
C ILE A 26 -14.35 -11.94 32.90
N LEU A 27 -14.91 -10.74 32.78
CA LEU A 27 -14.83 -9.92 31.57
C LEU A 27 -13.39 -9.54 31.23
N SER A 28 -12.56 -9.20 32.22
CA SER A 28 -11.16 -8.89 31.99
C SER A 28 -10.35 -10.10 31.50
N LYS A 29 -10.67 -11.31 31.96
CA LYS A 29 -10.01 -12.53 31.48
C LYS A 29 -10.48 -12.99 30.11
N VAL A 30 -11.75 -12.81 29.77
CA VAL A 30 -12.28 -13.15 28.44
C VAL A 30 -11.68 -12.21 27.38
N TYR A 31 -11.60 -10.92 27.65
CA TYR A 31 -10.94 -9.96 26.74
C TYR A 31 -9.43 -10.23 26.64
N CYS A 32 -8.80 -10.73 27.70
CA CYS A 32 -7.38 -11.07 27.65
C CYS A 32 -7.13 -12.35 26.81
N CYS A 33 -8.06 -13.32 26.82
CA CYS A 33 -7.95 -14.52 26.01
C CYS A 33 -8.25 -14.25 24.52
N ASP A 34 -9.22 -13.38 24.22
CA ASP A 34 -9.51 -12.99 22.84
C ASP A 34 -8.39 -12.13 22.24
N LEU A 35 -7.73 -11.28 23.04
CA LEU A 35 -6.54 -10.54 22.62
C LEU A 35 -5.33 -11.48 22.38
N LEU A 36 -5.25 -12.61 23.07
CA LEU A 36 -4.21 -13.63 22.85
C LEU A 36 -4.51 -14.51 21.64
N LEU A 37 -5.79 -14.66 21.24
CA LEU A 37 -6.19 -15.39 20.03
C LEU A 37 -6.00 -14.54 18.76
N ILE A 38 -5.95 -13.22 18.87
CA ILE A 38 -5.46 -12.35 17.79
C ILE A 38 -3.92 -12.41 17.77
N ARG A 39 -3.36 -13.59 17.74
CA ARG A 39 -1.98 -13.74 17.29
C ARG A 39 -2.01 -13.37 15.83
N ILE A 40 -1.57 -12.14 15.56
CA ILE A 40 -1.29 -11.67 14.21
C ILE A 40 -0.21 -12.62 13.67
N TYR A 41 -0.62 -13.59 12.88
CA TYR A 41 0.31 -14.45 12.17
C TYR A 41 1.04 -13.58 11.14
N ARG A 42 2.15 -12.98 11.56
CA ARG A 42 3.02 -12.23 10.66
C ARG A 42 3.86 -13.24 9.89
N PHE A 43 3.34 -13.71 8.78
CA PHE A 43 4.13 -14.48 7.84
C PHE A 43 5.16 -13.56 7.18
N LYS A 44 6.44 -13.88 7.38
CA LYS A 44 7.53 -13.16 6.75
C LYS A 44 7.71 -13.70 5.33
N LEU A 45 7.28 -12.95 4.34
CA LEU A 45 7.43 -13.33 2.94
C LEU A 45 8.91 -13.30 2.51
N ASN A 46 9.31 -14.26 1.69
CA ASN A 46 10.64 -14.34 1.10
C ASN A 46 10.91 -13.14 0.17
N LYS A 47 12.17 -12.71 0.10
CA LYS A 47 12.59 -11.60 -0.77
C LYS A 47 12.25 -11.85 -2.24
N LYS A 48 12.49 -13.06 -2.74
CA LYS A 48 12.18 -13.48 -4.12
C LYS A 48 10.69 -13.36 -4.44
N LEU A 49 9.82 -13.73 -3.50
CA LEU A 49 8.37 -13.62 -3.69
C LEU A 49 7.91 -12.16 -3.77
N LYS A 50 8.49 -11.29 -2.95
CA LYS A 50 8.21 -9.85 -3.01
C LYS A 50 8.65 -9.23 -4.34
N ALA A 51 9.81 -9.63 -4.86
CA ALA A 51 10.29 -9.17 -6.16
C ALA A 51 9.39 -9.65 -7.30
N LEU A 52 8.95 -10.92 -7.26
CA LEU A 52 8.00 -11.45 -8.23
C LEU A 52 6.66 -10.70 -8.22
N ALA A 53 6.15 -10.37 -7.03
CA ALA A 53 4.91 -9.60 -6.88
C ALA A 53 5.01 -8.19 -7.49
N ARG A 54 6.15 -7.50 -7.30
CA ARG A 54 6.39 -6.19 -7.94
C ARG A 54 6.43 -6.30 -9.46
N ARG A 55 7.15 -7.30 -9.99
CA ARG A 55 7.21 -7.56 -11.44
C ARG A 55 5.82 -7.81 -12.02
N SER A 56 5.02 -8.67 -11.39
CA SER A 56 3.66 -8.96 -11.87
C SER A 56 2.78 -7.71 -11.83
N ALA A 57 2.88 -6.89 -10.79
CA ALA A 57 2.12 -5.63 -10.71
C ALA A 57 2.50 -4.65 -11.83
N LEU A 58 3.80 -4.47 -12.10
CA LEU A 58 4.28 -3.63 -13.21
C LEU A 58 3.85 -4.17 -14.56
N THR A 59 3.92 -5.49 -14.75
CA THR A 59 3.46 -6.13 -16.01
C THR A 59 1.98 -5.88 -16.24
N CYS A 60 1.13 -6.00 -15.22
CA CYS A 60 -0.29 -5.69 -15.35
C CYS A 60 -0.50 -4.22 -15.77
N LYS A 61 0.22 -3.29 -15.15
CA LYS A 61 0.13 -1.85 -15.51
C LYS A 61 0.62 -1.57 -16.93
N ALA A 62 1.66 -2.27 -17.39
CA ALA A 62 2.16 -2.15 -18.75
C ALA A 62 1.16 -2.69 -19.79
N LEU A 63 0.54 -3.85 -19.52
CA LEU A 63 -0.50 -4.41 -20.39
C LEU A 63 -1.73 -3.51 -20.50
N ASP A 64 -2.11 -2.86 -19.40
CA ASP A 64 -3.20 -1.88 -19.36
C ASP A 64 -2.83 -0.53 -20.00
N GLN A 65 -1.59 -0.35 -20.48
CA GLN A 65 -1.05 0.92 -21.02
C GLN A 65 -1.20 2.11 -20.06
N ARG A 66 -1.03 1.84 -18.76
CA ARG A 66 -1.16 2.86 -17.70
C ARG A 66 0.18 3.32 -17.14
N ILE A 67 1.23 3.21 -17.93
CA ILE A 67 2.58 3.69 -17.57
C ILE A 67 2.98 4.77 -18.54
N THR A 68 3.43 5.90 -18.01
CA THR A 68 4.04 6.99 -18.78
C THR A 68 5.42 7.29 -18.21
N ILE A 69 6.40 7.36 -19.07
CA ILE A 69 7.75 7.80 -18.71
C ILE A 69 7.80 9.32 -18.89
N ILE A 70 8.36 10.00 -17.89
CA ILE A 70 8.50 11.46 -17.87
C ILE A 70 9.96 11.82 -17.62
N GLU A 71 10.37 12.98 -18.10
CA GLU A 71 11.64 13.58 -17.74
C GLU A 71 11.64 13.94 -16.24
N ASP A 72 12.82 14.06 -15.66
CA ASP A 72 12.93 14.48 -14.28
C ASP A 72 12.49 15.95 -14.14
N PHE A 73 11.70 16.22 -13.13
CA PHE A 73 11.22 17.55 -12.84
C PHE A 73 11.57 17.96 -11.41
N ALA A 74 11.95 19.19 -11.23
CA ALA A 74 12.23 19.79 -9.94
C ALA A 74 11.43 21.10 -9.80
N PHE A 75 11.02 21.40 -8.58
CA PHE A 75 10.35 22.67 -8.27
C PHE A 75 11.25 23.55 -7.40
N ASP A 76 11.47 24.77 -7.82
CA ASP A 76 12.23 25.75 -7.03
C ASP A 76 11.47 26.15 -5.74
N THR A 77 10.14 26.22 -5.84
CA THR A 77 9.27 26.58 -4.70
C THR A 77 8.16 25.53 -4.54
N PRO A 78 7.83 25.15 -3.29
CA PRO A 78 6.79 24.15 -3.02
C PRO A 78 5.40 24.78 -3.21
N LYS A 79 4.85 24.72 -4.41
CA LYS A 79 3.52 25.23 -4.75
C LYS A 79 2.63 24.13 -5.28
N THR A 80 1.50 23.87 -4.62
CA THR A 80 0.50 22.89 -5.05
C THR A 80 -0.12 23.23 -6.42
N LYS A 81 -0.22 24.51 -6.77
CA LYS A 81 -0.77 24.96 -8.05
C LYS A 81 0.03 24.43 -9.24
N GLN A 82 1.35 24.47 -9.18
CA GLN A 82 2.23 23.95 -10.23
C GLN A 82 2.01 22.46 -10.46
N PHE A 83 1.83 21.68 -9.38
CA PHE A 83 1.57 20.26 -9.48
C PHE A 83 0.18 19.97 -10.10
N VAL A 84 -0.82 20.76 -9.75
CA VAL A 84 -2.18 20.64 -10.33
C VAL A 84 -2.17 20.98 -11.83
N GLU A 85 -1.41 22.00 -12.26
CA GLU A 85 -1.23 22.33 -13.67
C GLU A 85 -0.55 21.20 -14.44
N LEU A 86 0.48 20.59 -13.88
CA LEU A 86 1.15 19.41 -14.44
C LEU A 86 0.14 18.26 -14.66
N LEU A 87 -0.70 17.93 -13.65
CA LEU A 87 -1.73 16.90 -13.78
C LEU A 87 -2.79 17.22 -14.83
N LYS A 88 -3.18 18.50 -14.96
CA LYS A 88 -4.12 18.94 -15.99
C LYS A 88 -3.54 18.77 -17.38
N ASN A 89 -2.26 19.09 -17.57
CA ASN A 89 -1.56 18.93 -18.86
C ASN A 89 -1.53 17.46 -19.29
N PHE A 90 -1.35 16.55 -18.35
CA PHE A 90 -1.44 15.11 -18.61
C PHE A 90 -2.87 14.56 -18.71
N LYS A 91 -3.92 15.36 -18.45
CA LYS A 91 -5.35 14.97 -18.46
C LYS A 91 -5.73 13.90 -17.42
N TYR A 92 -4.97 13.79 -16.35
CA TYR A 92 -5.22 12.82 -15.27
C TYR A 92 -5.78 13.47 -13.99
N SER A 93 -6.44 14.60 -14.09
CA SER A 93 -7.12 15.22 -12.94
C SER A 93 -8.28 14.33 -12.45
N GLY A 94 -8.27 13.98 -11.15
CA GLY A 94 -9.31 13.12 -10.54
C GLY A 94 -9.02 11.62 -10.58
N TYR A 95 -7.88 11.20 -11.11
CA TYR A 95 -7.42 9.81 -11.03
C TYR A 95 -6.29 9.69 -10.01
N ARG A 96 -6.24 8.54 -9.34
CA ARG A 96 -5.10 8.25 -8.45
C ARG A 96 -3.84 7.99 -9.27
N VAL A 97 -2.85 8.83 -9.05
CA VAL A 97 -1.60 8.83 -9.82
C VAL A 97 -0.44 8.57 -8.87
N LEU A 98 0.47 7.69 -9.27
CA LEU A 98 1.70 7.42 -8.54
C LEU A 98 2.89 7.94 -9.36
N PHE A 99 3.68 8.81 -8.75
CA PHE A 99 4.95 9.27 -9.32
C PHE A 99 6.11 8.49 -8.69
N VAL A 100 6.94 7.92 -9.54
CA VAL A 100 8.17 7.22 -9.13
C VAL A 100 9.36 8.06 -9.54
N VAL A 101 10.10 8.55 -8.55
CA VAL A 101 11.28 9.40 -8.71
C VAL A 101 12.52 8.74 -8.11
N PRO A 102 13.72 8.97 -8.63
CA PRO A 102 14.95 8.39 -8.09
C PRO A 102 15.26 8.98 -6.71
N THR A 103 15.21 10.31 -6.61
CA THR A 103 15.41 11.07 -5.37
C THR A 103 14.16 11.88 -5.08
N THR A 104 13.76 11.91 -3.81
CA THR A 104 12.59 12.69 -3.41
C THR A 104 13.03 14.10 -3.04
N ASP A 105 12.81 15.06 -3.93
CA ASP A 105 13.01 16.47 -3.63
C ASP A 105 11.95 16.94 -2.62
N GLN A 106 12.39 17.64 -1.59
CA GLN A 106 11.48 18.11 -0.55
C GLN A 106 10.38 19.03 -1.09
N ASN A 107 10.71 19.87 -2.07
CA ASN A 107 9.76 20.80 -2.69
C ASN A 107 8.65 20.05 -3.46
N VAL A 108 9.02 19.00 -4.18
CA VAL A 108 8.08 18.15 -4.91
C VAL A 108 7.15 17.41 -3.94
N LEU A 109 7.72 16.84 -2.88
CA LEU A 109 6.96 16.13 -1.85
C LEU A 109 5.98 17.08 -1.11
N LEU A 110 6.41 18.28 -0.75
CA LEU A 110 5.57 19.26 -0.08
C LEU A 110 4.43 19.77 -0.99
N SER A 111 4.68 19.91 -2.28
CA SER A 111 3.67 20.34 -3.25
C SER A 111 2.62 19.27 -3.56
N SER A 112 2.97 18.00 -3.49
CA SER A 112 2.04 16.89 -3.76
C SER A 112 1.24 16.45 -2.53
N ARG A 113 1.80 16.57 -1.32
CA ARG A 113 1.25 16.04 -0.07
C ARG A 113 -0.20 16.43 0.22
N ASN A 114 -0.62 17.62 -0.21
CA ASN A 114 -1.98 18.13 0.00
C ASN A 114 -2.99 17.57 -1.02
N LEU A 115 -2.53 16.90 -2.07
CA LEU A 115 -3.41 16.34 -3.11
C LEU A 115 -3.77 14.90 -2.73
N GLN A 116 -5.07 14.59 -2.63
CA GLN A 116 -5.56 13.27 -2.20
C GLN A 116 -5.27 12.16 -3.21
N ASP A 117 -5.21 12.51 -4.49
CA ASP A 117 -5.10 11.55 -5.59
C ASP A 117 -3.67 11.37 -6.09
N VAL A 118 -2.70 11.99 -5.44
CA VAL A 118 -1.29 11.96 -5.86
C VAL A 118 -0.43 11.35 -4.78
N GLU A 119 0.31 10.31 -5.14
CA GLU A 119 1.31 9.69 -4.28
C GLU A 119 2.68 9.79 -4.97
N ILE A 120 3.72 10.08 -4.19
CA ILE A 120 5.11 10.09 -4.67
C ILE A 120 5.89 9.03 -3.91
N THR A 121 6.56 8.17 -4.64
CA THR A 121 7.37 7.09 -4.07
C THR A 121 8.75 7.08 -4.71
N ARG A 122 9.77 6.73 -3.93
CA ARG A 122 11.12 6.53 -4.44
C ARG A 122 11.22 5.19 -5.16
N ALA A 123 12.04 5.13 -6.19
CA ALA A 123 12.28 3.93 -6.97
C ALA A 123 12.73 2.72 -6.11
N ASP A 124 13.56 2.96 -5.07
CA ASP A 124 14.02 1.91 -4.16
C ASP A 124 12.90 1.33 -3.27
N SER A 125 11.91 2.13 -2.91
CA SER A 125 10.87 1.81 -1.93
C SER A 125 9.53 1.39 -2.53
N ILE A 126 9.49 1.12 -3.83
CA ILE A 126 8.27 0.74 -4.55
C ILE A 126 7.57 -0.44 -3.88
N ASN A 127 6.29 -0.25 -3.56
CA ASN A 127 5.39 -1.22 -2.98
C ASN A 127 4.37 -1.74 -3.99
N THR A 128 4.08 -3.05 -3.94
CA THR A 128 3.01 -3.64 -4.77
C THR A 128 1.64 -3.02 -4.51
N TYR A 129 1.37 -2.63 -3.26
CA TYR A 129 0.11 -2.00 -2.88
C TYR A 129 -0.07 -0.63 -3.58
N GLU A 130 0.92 0.22 -3.54
CA GLU A 130 0.89 1.55 -4.19
C GLU A 130 0.74 1.42 -5.71
N LEU A 131 1.49 0.48 -6.31
CA LEU A 131 1.38 0.18 -7.74
C LEU A 131 -0.04 -0.24 -8.14
N MET A 132 -0.69 -1.11 -7.37
CA MET A 132 -2.04 -1.59 -7.67
C MET A 132 -3.12 -0.55 -7.37
N LYS A 133 -2.92 0.26 -6.32
CA LYS A 133 -3.85 1.32 -5.91
C LYS A 133 -3.92 2.46 -6.93
N ALA A 134 -2.79 2.82 -7.54
CA ALA A 134 -2.73 3.87 -8.54
C ALA A 134 -3.45 3.47 -9.83
N HIS A 135 -4.20 4.37 -10.42
CA HIS A 135 -4.76 4.17 -11.76
C HIS A 135 -3.70 4.35 -12.84
N HIS A 136 -2.85 5.35 -12.69
CA HIS A 136 -1.80 5.66 -13.65
C HIS A 136 -0.45 5.80 -12.95
N LEU A 137 0.61 5.37 -13.63
CA LEU A 137 1.97 5.35 -13.12
C LEU A 137 2.85 6.28 -13.96
N PHE A 138 3.46 7.26 -13.33
CA PHE A 138 4.49 8.11 -13.92
C PHE A 138 5.85 7.71 -13.39
N ILE A 139 6.76 7.39 -14.28
CA ILE A 139 8.11 6.95 -13.94
C ILE A 139 9.10 7.95 -14.53
N SER A 140 9.98 8.53 -13.71
CA SER A 140 11.05 9.36 -14.23
C SER A 140 12.12 8.50 -14.93
N GLU A 141 12.78 9.04 -15.95
CA GLU A 141 13.78 8.31 -16.72
C GLU A 141 14.91 7.78 -15.84
N ASN A 142 15.42 8.62 -14.93
CA ASN A 142 16.52 8.25 -14.05
C ASN A 142 16.13 7.19 -13.00
N SER A 143 14.84 6.95 -12.76
CA SER A 143 14.37 5.90 -11.84
C SER A 143 14.31 4.50 -12.46
N LEU A 144 14.35 4.37 -13.78
CA LEU A 144 14.26 3.08 -14.47
C LEU A 144 15.34 2.08 -14.04
N PRO A 145 16.66 2.42 -14.01
CA PRO A 145 17.69 1.48 -13.63
C PRO A 145 17.59 1.05 -12.14
N GLU A 146 17.00 1.88 -11.28
CA GLU A 146 16.75 1.53 -9.88
C GLU A 146 15.60 0.55 -9.75
N ILE A 147 14.52 0.75 -10.49
CA ILE A 147 13.37 -0.17 -10.54
C ILE A 147 13.84 -1.55 -11.03
N GLU A 148 14.67 -1.63 -12.06
CA GLU A 148 15.23 -2.88 -12.54
C GLU A 148 16.00 -3.61 -11.45
N LYS A 149 16.88 -2.93 -10.73
CA LYS A 149 17.62 -3.50 -9.59
C LYS A 149 16.70 -4.04 -8.49
N VAL A 150 15.63 -3.32 -8.19
CA VAL A 150 14.63 -3.73 -7.17
C VAL A 150 13.80 -4.92 -7.63
N CYS A 151 13.54 -5.04 -8.92
CA CYS A 151 12.82 -6.16 -9.52
C CYS A 151 13.68 -7.42 -9.72
N LEU A 152 14.99 -7.27 -9.93
CA LEU A 152 15.91 -8.39 -10.11
C LEU A 152 16.41 -9.01 -8.79
N ARG A 153 16.27 -8.31 -7.69
CA ARG A 153 16.70 -8.72 -6.34
C ARG A 153 15.76 -9.76 -5.72
#